data_cf69fcde0cc6340b07161021ed43a9c7
#
_entry.id   cf69fcde0cc6340b07161021ed43a9c7
#
_cell.length_a   1.000
_cell.length_b   1.000
_cell.length_c   1.000
_cell.angle_alpha   90.00
_cell.angle_beta   90.00
_cell.angle_gamma   90.00
#
_symmetry.space_group_name_H-M   'P 1'
#
loop_
_entity.id
_entity.type
_entity.pdbx_description
1 polymer ?
#
loop_
_entity_poly.entity_id
_entity_poly.type
_entity_poly.pdbx_seq_one_letter_code
_entity_poly.pdbx_strand_id
1 'polypeptide(L)'
;MEKTKYVFIGARGHERVMSSVLESNHDELLAVFDANPALHDLDGVKSEGEYKQNIHPEAKLIIAIGDNAVREQLSHNIKHTFGSAIHAKAVVDRLTNLGVGVQIVHGAVVNRGSSIGKHTIINTNATVDHDCQVGDFVHVAPGATICGGVKIGNGTLVGANATILPNCTIGKNVRIGAGAVVTKSIPDNVLAVGVPAKIIQHG
;
A
#
# COMPACT_ATOMS: atom_id res chain seq x y z
N MET A 1 -15.43 21.00 -5.54
CA MET A 1 -15.07 20.36 -4.26
C MET A 1 -13.78 21.00 -3.76
N GLU A 2 -13.66 21.20 -2.46
CA GLU A 2 -12.43 21.71 -1.87
C GLU A 2 -11.31 20.67 -2.04
N LYS A 3 -10.11 21.12 -2.46
CA LYS A 3 -8.95 20.24 -2.64
C LYS A 3 -8.47 19.71 -1.30
N THR A 4 -8.26 18.41 -1.18
CA THR A 4 -7.61 17.86 0.00
C THR A 4 -6.11 18.14 -0.09
N LYS A 5 -5.51 18.58 1.02
CA LYS A 5 -4.10 18.91 1.13
C LYS A 5 -3.34 17.75 1.77
N TYR A 6 -2.22 17.40 1.17
CA TYR A 6 -1.40 16.29 1.63
C TYR A 6 0.06 16.69 1.87
N VAL A 7 0.70 15.95 2.75
CA VAL A 7 2.15 15.89 2.88
C VAL A 7 2.59 14.42 2.78
N PHE A 8 3.77 14.18 2.22
CA PHE A 8 4.31 12.83 2.10
C PHE A 8 5.52 12.62 3.01
N ILE A 9 5.70 11.37 3.47
CA ILE A 9 7.00 10.87 3.91
C ILE A 9 7.50 9.87 2.88
N GLY A 10 8.72 10.09 2.37
CA GLY A 10 9.38 9.35 1.32
C GLY A 10 9.45 10.14 0.03
N ALA A 11 10.62 10.15 -0.62
CA ALA A 11 10.91 10.87 -1.85
C ALA A 11 11.58 9.97 -2.90
N ARG A 12 11.10 8.71 -3.02
CA ARG A 12 11.65 7.70 -3.95
C ARG A 12 10.57 7.24 -4.95
N GLY A 13 10.74 6.06 -5.54
CA GLY A 13 9.89 5.60 -6.63
C GLY A 13 8.39 5.53 -6.33
N HIS A 14 7.99 5.08 -5.12
CA HIS A 14 6.57 4.94 -4.78
C HIS A 14 5.86 6.29 -4.61
N GLU A 15 6.59 7.28 -4.12
CA GLU A 15 6.08 8.64 -3.96
C GLU A 15 5.66 9.27 -5.30
N ARG A 16 6.44 9.07 -6.39
CA ARG A 16 6.04 9.52 -7.74
C ARG A 16 4.71 8.93 -8.19
N VAL A 17 4.48 7.67 -7.84
CA VAL A 17 3.20 7.02 -8.09
C VAL A 17 2.10 7.69 -7.27
N MET A 18 2.36 8.02 -6.00
CA MET A 18 1.40 8.68 -5.14
C MET A 18 1.12 10.12 -5.55
N SER A 19 2.11 10.87 -6.07
CA SER A 19 1.90 12.19 -6.66
C SER A 19 0.85 12.13 -7.77
N SER A 20 0.98 11.20 -8.71
CA SER A 20 -0.02 11.03 -9.78
C SER A 20 -1.39 10.56 -9.28
N VAL A 21 -1.47 9.87 -8.12
CA VAL A 21 -2.77 9.57 -7.48
C VAL A 21 -3.44 10.85 -7.01
N LEU A 22 -2.71 11.77 -6.35
CA LEU A 22 -3.26 13.06 -5.91
C LEU A 22 -3.70 13.91 -7.11
N GLU A 23 -2.88 13.99 -8.16
CA GLU A 23 -3.21 14.71 -9.40
C GLU A 23 -4.53 14.20 -10.01
N SER A 24 -4.75 12.88 -10.03
CA SER A 24 -5.97 12.29 -10.59
C SER A 24 -7.25 12.72 -9.86
N ASN A 25 -7.12 13.11 -8.59
CA ASN A 25 -8.21 13.57 -7.74
C ASN A 25 -8.28 15.10 -7.64
N HIS A 26 -7.35 15.82 -8.27
CA HIS A 26 -7.15 17.26 -8.12
C HIS A 26 -6.78 17.68 -6.69
N ASP A 27 -6.21 16.76 -5.90
CA ASP A 27 -5.68 17.02 -4.57
C ASP A 27 -4.30 17.72 -4.66
N GLU A 28 -3.84 18.31 -3.56
CA GLU A 28 -2.64 19.14 -3.53
C GLU A 28 -1.57 18.52 -2.63
N LEU A 29 -0.35 18.37 -3.15
CA LEU A 29 0.83 18.00 -2.37
C LEU A 29 1.54 19.29 -1.91
N LEU A 30 1.60 19.50 -0.60
CA LEU A 30 2.19 20.73 -0.02
C LEU A 30 3.66 20.57 0.33
N ALA A 31 4.05 19.41 0.82
CA ALA A 31 5.43 19.13 1.24
C ALA A 31 5.76 17.64 1.17
N VAL A 32 7.05 17.37 1.05
CA VAL A 32 7.63 16.02 1.10
C VAL A 32 8.69 15.99 2.19
N PHE A 33 8.71 14.94 2.99
CA PHE A 33 9.73 14.68 3.99
C PHE A 33 10.57 13.48 3.58
N ASP A 34 11.88 13.63 3.48
CA ASP A 34 12.83 12.52 3.31
C ASP A 34 14.16 12.88 3.97
N ALA A 35 14.68 11.98 4.78
CA ALA A 35 15.95 12.18 5.48
C ALA A 35 17.17 12.14 4.54
N ASN A 36 17.01 11.71 3.29
CA ASN A 36 18.09 11.69 2.32
C ASN A 36 18.27 13.07 1.67
N PRO A 37 19.38 13.79 1.95
CA PRO A 37 19.60 15.13 1.44
C PRO A 37 19.85 15.20 -0.08
N ALA A 38 20.04 14.06 -0.74
CA ALA A 38 20.17 14.01 -2.20
C ALA A 38 18.81 14.04 -2.93
N LEU A 39 17.71 13.92 -2.20
CA LEU A 39 16.35 13.96 -2.75
C LEU A 39 15.74 15.34 -2.47
N HIS A 40 15.83 16.22 -3.45
CA HIS A 40 15.53 17.65 -3.27
C HIS A 40 14.18 18.11 -3.80
N ASP A 41 13.58 17.37 -4.73
CA ASP A 41 12.39 17.83 -5.45
C ASP A 41 11.56 16.64 -5.95
N LEU A 42 10.24 16.72 -5.76
CA LEU A 42 9.25 15.87 -6.41
C LEU A 42 8.24 16.76 -7.14
N ASP A 43 8.24 16.71 -8.46
CA ASP A 43 7.27 17.43 -9.30
C ASP A 43 7.14 18.93 -8.92
N GLY A 44 8.27 19.57 -8.56
CA GLY A 44 8.34 20.98 -8.13
C GLY A 44 8.07 21.19 -6.62
N VAL A 45 7.75 20.15 -5.86
CA VAL A 45 7.60 20.22 -4.40
C VAL A 45 8.92 19.87 -3.73
N LYS A 46 9.50 20.83 -3.00
CA LYS A 46 10.79 20.64 -2.31
C LYS A 46 10.67 19.68 -1.14
N SER A 47 11.71 18.88 -0.93
CA SER A 47 11.87 18.13 0.31
C SER A 47 12.19 19.05 1.48
N GLU A 48 11.47 18.90 2.57
CA GLU A 48 11.66 19.60 3.86
C GLU A 48 12.67 18.90 4.78
N GLY A 49 13.36 17.84 4.26
CA GLY A 49 14.26 17.00 5.03
C GLY A 49 13.52 16.06 5.96
N GLU A 50 14.04 15.85 7.18
CA GLU A 50 13.38 15.01 8.17
C GLU A 50 11.97 15.49 8.53
N TYR A 51 11.12 14.54 8.94
CA TYR A 51 9.73 14.83 9.30
C TYR A 51 9.62 15.87 10.44
N LYS A 52 8.80 16.88 10.22
CA LYS A 52 8.49 17.96 11.18
C LYS A 52 6.98 18.12 11.31
N GLN A 53 6.45 17.90 12.49
CA GLN A 53 5.00 17.96 12.76
C GLN A 53 4.35 19.34 12.60
N ASN A 54 5.14 20.40 12.61
CA ASN A 54 4.66 21.79 12.51
C ASN A 54 4.63 22.34 11.08
N ILE A 55 5.08 21.55 10.10
CA ILE A 55 4.97 21.90 8.68
C ILE A 55 3.63 21.38 8.16
N HIS A 56 2.76 22.26 7.72
CA HIS A 56 1.40 21.96 7.23
C HIS A 56 0.59 21.05 8.17
N PRO A 57 0.44 21.39 9.47
CA PRO A 57 -0.19 20.51 10.47
C PRO A 57 -1.66 20.17 10.17
N GLU A 58 -2.31 20.95 9.31
CA GLU A 58 -3.68 20.75 8.84
C GLU A 58 -3.78 19.74 7.69
N ALA A 59 -2.66 19.45 7.01
CA ALA A 59 -2.63 18.52 5.88
C ALA A 59 -2.73 17.07 6.34
N LYS A 60 -3.27 16.21 5.50
CA LYS A 60 -3.25 14.77 5.70
C LYS A 60 -1.90 14.20 5.29
N LEU A 61 -1.40 13.21 6.03
CA LEU A 61 -0.11 12.61 5.74
C LEU A 61 -0.27 11.23 5.13
N ILE A 62 0.52 10.96 4.09
CA ILE A 62 0.69 9.63 3.49
C ILE A 62 2.15 9.21 3.64
N ILE A 63 2.37 7.99 4.13
CA ILE A 63 3.71 7.37 4.12
C ILE A 63 3.89 6.72 2.75
N ALA A 64 4.51 7.45 1.82
CA ALA A 64 4.68 7.03 0.42
C ALA A 64 5.91 6.12 0.24
N ILE A 65 6.00 5.07 1.06
CA ILE A 65 7.12 4.13 1.10
C ILE A 65 6.62 2.71 0.85
N GLY A 66 7.19 2.02 -0.13
CA GLY A 66 6.78 0.67 -0.53
C GLY A 66 7.18 -0.43 0.47
N ASP A 67 8.25 -0.23 1.25
CA ASP A 67 8.68 -1.19 2.27
C ASP A 67 7.71 -1.22 3.45
N ASN A 68 7.17 -2.41 3.75
CA ASN A 68 6.12 -2.58 4.76
C ASN A 68 6.62 -2.27 6.17
N ALA A 69 7.82 -2.77 6.52
CA ALA A 69 8.38 -2.59 7.87
C ALA A 69 8.75 -1.12 8.12
N VAL A 70 9.35 -0.45 7.14
CA VAL A 70 9.66 0.98 7.22
C VAL A 70 8.39 1.80 7.36
N ARG A 71 7.36 1.48 6.59
CA ARG A 71 6.06 2.17 6.65
C ARG A 71 5.40 1.99 8.01
N GLU A 72 5.44 0.78 8.58
CA GLU A 72 4.94 0.49 9.92
C GLU A 72 5.71 1.27 10.99
N GLN A 73 7.04 1.18 10.99
CA GLN A 73 7.89 1.88 11.95
C GLN A 73 7.63 3.39 11.96
N LEU A 74 7.55 4.02 10.80
CA LEU A 74 7.31 5.46 10.70
C LEU A 74 5.94 5.84 11.24
N SER A 75 4.91 5.01 11.04
CA SER A 75 3.55 5.32 11.46
C SER A 75 3.40 5.57 12.96
N HIS A 76 4.27 5.01 13.79
CA HIS A 76 4.20 5.14 15.25
C HIS A 76 4.58 6.53 15.76
N ASN A 77 5.39 7.28 15.02
CA ASN A 77 5.96 8.57 15.46
C ASN A 77 5.34 9.79 14.78
N ILE A 78 4.35 9.60 13.93
CA ILE A 78 3.72 10.69 13.16
C ILE A 78 2.57 11.30 13.95
N LYS A 79 2.51 12.64 13.94
CA LYS A 79 1.47 13.43 14.62
C LYS A 79 0.40 13.97 13.67
N HIS A 80 0.68 14.06 12.38
CA HIS A 80 -0.32 14.41 11.38
C HIS A 80 -1.45 13.39 11.35
N THR A 81 -2.64 13.83 11.00
CA THR A 81 -3.73 12.92 10.65
C THR A 81 -3.38 12.19 9.35
N PHE A 82 -3.42 10.87 9.38
CA PHE A 82 -3.19 10.08 8.17
C PHE A 82 -4.33 10.23 7.17
N GLY A 83 -3.95 10.40 5.90
CA GLY A 83 -4.86 10.36 4.76
C GLY A 83 -4.79 9.03 4.04
N SER A 84 -5.85 8.69 3.33
CA SER A 84 -5.85 7.64 2.31
C SER A 84 -5.93 8.27 0.93
N ALA A 85 -5.29 7.66 -0.07
CA ALA A 85 -5.35 8.14 -1.44
C ALA A 85 -5.75 7.00 -2.38
N ILE A 86 -6.81 7.24 -3.14
CA ILE A 86 -7.39 6.28 -4.08
C ILE A 86 -7.40 6.94 -5.45
N HIS A 87 -6.72 6.36 -6.43
CA HIS A 87 -6.65 6.91 -7.78
C HIS A 87 -8.02 6.95 -8.43
N ALA A 88 -8.34 8.04 -9.16
CA ALA A 88 -9.65 8.23 -9.80
C ALA A 88 -10.06 7.10 -10.76
N LYS A 89 -9.09 6.33 -11.28
CA LYS A 89 -9.35 5.14 -12.14
C LYS A 89 -9.22 3.81 -11.39
N ALA A 90 -9.11 3.80 -10.07
CA ALA A 90 -9.27 2.59 -9.29
C ALA A 90 -10.77 2.27 -9.14
N VAL A 91 -11.10 0.99 -9.10
CA VAL A 91 -12.49 0.53 -8.89
C VAL A 91 -12.59 -0.06 -7.49
N VAL A 92 -13.22 0.66 -6.58
CA VAL A 92 -13.42 0.21 -5.20
C VAL A 92 -14.92 0.13 -4.92
N ASP A 93 -15.41 -1.06 -4.58
CA ASP A 93 -16.84 -1.22 -4.24
C ASP A 93 -17.17 -0.44 -2.96
N ARG A 94 -18.32 0.21 -2.95
CA ARG A 94 -18.80 1.05 -1.85
C ARG A 94 -18.98 0.32 -0.50
N LEU A 95 -19.07 -1.01 -0.53
CA LEU A 95 -19.17 -1.86 0.67
C LEU A 95 -17.82 -2.44 1.10
N THR A 96 -16.73 -1.91 0.60
CA THR A 96 -15.37 -2.21 1.05
C THR A 96 -15.04 -1.40 2.30
N ASN A 97 -14.48 -2.04 3.32
CA ASN A 97 -13.97 -1.36 4.50
C ASN A 97 -12.50 -1.01 4.30
N LEU A 98 -12.17 0.28 4.31
CA LEU A 98 -10.80 0.78 4.15
C LEU A 98 -10.27 1.33 5.48
N GLY A 99 -9.11 0.87 5.89
CA GLY A 99 -8.34 1.45 6.98
C GLY A 99 -7.74 2.81 6.62
N VAL A 100 -7.28 3.55 7.63
CA VAL A 100 -6.60 4.82 7.44
C VAL A 100 -5.23 4.62 6.77
N GLY A 101 -4.80 5.57 5.96
CA GLY A 101 -3.49 5.50 5.28
C GLY A 101 -3.44 4.55 4.08
N VAL A 102 -4.58 3.97 3.67
CA VAL A 102 -4.65 3.07 2.52
C VAL A 102 -4.32 3.80 1.22
N GLN A 103 -3.54 3.14 0.37
CA GLN A 103 -3.10 3.64 -0.92
C GLN A 103 -3.57 2.69 -2.02
N ILE A 104 -4.52 3.12 -2.86
CA ILE A 104 -5.07 2.34 -3.96
C ILE A 104 -4.71 3.04 -5.27
N VAL A 105 -3.89 2.38 -6.07
CA VAL A 105 -3.19 3.00 -7.19
C VAL A 105 -3.93 2.75 -8.52
N HIS A 106 -3.36 3.19 -9.61
CA HIS A 106 -3.93 3.15 -10.96
C HIS A 106 -4.50 1.78 -11.34
N GLY A 107 -5.76 1.72 -11.75
CA GLY A 107 -6.40 0.52 -12.27
C GLY A 107 -6.57 -0.62 -11.26
N ALA A 108 -6.25 -0.40 -9.98
CA ALA A 108 -6.49 -1.39 -8.95
C ALA A 108 -7.99 -1.63 -8.74
N VAL A 109 -8.35 -2.87 -8.42
CA VAL A 109 -9.75 -3.26 -8.19
C VAL A 109 -9.88 -3.86 -6.79
N VAL A 110 -10.86 -3.39 -6.02
CA VAL A 110 -11.23 -3.96 -4.71
C VAL A 110 -12.71 -4.23 -4.70
N ASN A 111 -13.07 -5.50 -4.68
CA ASN A 111 -14.45 -5.95 -4.79
C ASN A 111 -15.17 -5.97 -3.43
N ARG A 112 -16.51 -6.11 -3.54
CA ARG A 112 -17.47 -6.07 -2.44
C ARG A 112 -17.13 -7.04 -1.30
N GLY A 113 -17.43 -6.61 -0.07
CA GLY A 113 -17.28 -7.42 1.14
C GLY A 113 -15.85 -7.52 1.64
N SER A 114 -14.88 -6.97 0.90
CA SER A 114 -13.48 -6.99 1.29
C SER A 114 -13.13 -5.91 2.31
N SER A 115 -12.15 -6.19 3.15
CA SER A 115 -11.59 -5.24 4.12
C SER A 115 -10.08 -5.09 3.89
N ILE A 116 -9.63 -3.84 3.86
CA ILE A 116 -8.22 -3.47 3.65
C ILE A 116 -7.73 -2.74 4.90
N GLY A 117 -6.73 -3.30 5.54
CA GLY A 117 -6.14 -2.77 6.76
C GLY A 117 -5.39 -1.44 6.55
N LYS A 118 -5.07 -0.77 7.66
CA LYS A 118 -4.40 0.54 7.65
C LYS A 118 -3.04 0.48 6.96
N HIS A 119 -2.68 1.57 6.30
CA HIS A 119 -1.41 1.74 5.59
C HIS A 119 -1.09 0.64 4.56
N THR A 120 -2.11 -0.05 4.07
CA THR A 120 -1.95 -1.09 3.04
C THR A 120 -1.92 -0.46 1.64
N ILE A 121 -1.08 -1.00 0.78
CA ILE A 121 -0.92 -0.59 -0.61
C ILE A 121 -1.56 -1.65 -1.52
N ILE A 122 -2.54 -1.24 -2.34
CA ILE A 122 -3.05 -2.01 -3.46
C ILE A 122 -2.50 -1.34 -4.72
N ASN A 123 -1.46 -1.92 -5.29
CA ASN A 123 -0.63 -1.26 -6.29
C ASN A 123 -1.25 -1.38 -7.70
N THR A 124 -0.59 -0.81 -8.70
CA THR A 124 -1.06 -0.70 -10.10
C THR A 124 -1.63 -2.01 -10.63
N ASN A 125 -2.88 -1.97 -11.12
CA ASN A 125 -3.60 -3.11 -11.67
C ASN A 125 -3.71 -4.34 -10.75
N ALA A 126 -3.45 -4.20 -9.45
CA ALA A 126 -3.67 -5.29 -8.51
C ALA A 126 -5.17 -5.47 -8.26
N THR A 127 -5.58 -6.72 -8.06
CA THR A 127 -6.98 -7.08 -7.82
C THR A 127 -7.12 -7.75 -6.46
N VAL A 128 -8.06 -7.26 -5.66
CA VAL A 128 -8.56 -7.91 -4.45
C VAL A 128 -10.02 -8.25 -4.70
N ASP A 129 -10.31 -9.52 -4.83
CA ASP A 129 -11.64 -9.99 -5.13
C ASP A 129 -12.56 -9.95 -3.89
N HIS A 130 -13.79 -10.46 -4.02
CA HIS A 130 -14.84 -10.36 -3.00
C HIS A 130 -14.48 -11.09 -1.69
N ASP A 131 -15.01 -10.59 -0.58
CA ASP A 131 -14.93 -11.21 0.76
C ASP A 131 -13.51 -11.45 1.29
N CYS A 132 -12.52 -10.71 0.78
CA CYS A 132 -11.14 -10.79 1.24
C CYS A 132 -10.89 -9.99 2.52
N GLN A 133 -9.93 -10.46 3.33
CA GLN A 133 -9.45 -9.77 4.52
C GLN A 133 -7.95 -9.50 4.35
N VAL A 134 -7.59 -8.27 4.05
CA VAL A 134 -6.19 -7.84 3.90
C VAL A 134 -5.80 -7.04 5.14
N GLY A 135 -4.79 -7.50 5.84
CA GLY A 135 -4.31 -6.91 7.10
C GLY A 135 -3.64 -5.55 6.94
N ASP A 136 -3.10 -5.04 8.04
CA ASP A 136 -2.37 -3.78 8.11
C ASP A 136 -0.99 -3.88 7.44
N PHE A 137 -0.51 -2.78 6.86
CA PHE A 137 0.83 -2.66 6.26
C PHE A 137 1.14 -3.73 5.21
N VAL A 138 0.12 -4.29 4.57
CA VAL A 138 0.29 -5.23 3.45
C VAL A 138 0.67 -4.44 2.19
N HIS A 139 1.42 -5.07 1.29
CA HIS A 139 1.66 -4.55 -0.04
C HIS A 139 1.25 -5.61 -1.07
N VAL A 140 0.15 -5.36 -1.76
CA VAL A 140 -0.26 -6.11 -2.94
C VAL A 140 0.38 -5.43 -4.13
N ALA A 141 1.46 -6.02 -4.64
CA ALA A 141 2.33 -5.41 -5.65
C ALA A 141 1.65 -5.37 -7.05
N PRO A 142 2.24 -4.64 -8.03
CA PRO A 142 1.62 -4.46 -9.34
C PRO A 142 1.16 -5.76 -10.00
N GLY A 143 -0.08 -5.76 -10.49
CA GLY A 143 -0.66 -6.89 -11.21
C GLY A 143 -0.97 -8.13 -10.38
N ALA A 144 -0.74 -8.12 -9.07
CA ALA A 144 -1.06 -9.27 -8.23
C ALA A 144 -2.57 -9.48 -8.11
N THR A 145 -3.00 -10.74 -8.06
CA THR A 145 -4.41 -11.12 -7.99
C THR A 145 -4.70 -11.91 -6.72
N ILE A 146 -5.57 -11.36 -5.89
CA ILE A 146 -6.08 -11.98 -4.67
C ILE A 146 -7.49 -12.46 -4.98
N CYS A 147 -7.69 -13.77 -5.09
CA CYS A 147 -9.01 -14.36 -5.38
C CYS A 147 -9.94 -14.30 -4.15
N GLY A 148 -11.23 -14.59 -4.39
CA GLY A 148 -12.28 -14.46 -3.38
C GLY A 148 -12.02 -15.21 -2.06
N GLY A 149 -12.41 -14.60 -0.94
CA GLY A 149 -12.34 -15.19 0.40
C GLY A 149 -10.94 -15.34 0.98
N VAL A 150 -9.90 -14.78 0.34
CA VAL A 150 -8.51 -14.86 0.83
C VAL A 150 -8.31 -14.00 2.08
N LYS A 151 -7.50 -14.49 3.02
CA LYS A 151 -7.07 -13.74 4.21
C LYS A 151 -5.57 -13.53 4.15
N ILE A 152 -5.12 -12.29 4.38
CA ILE A 152 -3.69 -11.92 4.37
C ILE A 152 -3.34 -11.23 5.68
N GLY A 153 -2.36 -11.77 6.41
CA GLY A 153 -1.86 -11.22 7.66
C GLY A 153 -1.03 -9.93 7.46
N ASN A 154 -0.91 -9.17 8.55
CA ASN A 154 -0.18 -7.89 8.57
C ASN A 154 1.25 -8.01 8.05
N GLY A 155 1.76 -6.94 7.45
CA GLY A 155 3.15 -6.83 7.01
C GLY A 155 3.51 -7.69 5.79
N THR A 156 2.58 -8.45 5.24
CA THR A 156 2.83 -9.37 4.11
C THR A 156 3.02 -8.61 2.80
N LEU A 157 3.99 -9.07 2.00
CA LEU A 157 4.23 -8.64 0.62
C LEU A 157 3.74 -9.72 -0.35
N VAL A 158 2.78 -9.38 -1.20
CA VAL A 158 2.38 -10.19 -2.35
C VAL A 158 3.09 -9.63 -3.58
N GLY A 159 4.05 -10.37 -4.10
CA GLY A 159 4.92 -9.95 -5.21
C GLY A 159 4.17 -9.66 -6.51
N ALA A 160 4.80 -8.90 -7.40
CA ALA A 160 4.20 -8.51 -8.68
C ALA A 160 3.72 -9.72 -9.48
N ASN A 161 2.50 -9.61 -10.07
CA ASN A 161 1.85 -10.67 -10.84
C ASN A 161 1.68 -12.01 -10.10
N ALA A 162 1.80 -12.05 -8.78
CA ALA A 162 1.49 -13.25 -8.02
C ALA A 162 -0.03 -13.44 -7.95
N THR A 163 -0.46 -14.72 -7.90
CA THR A 163 -1.87 -15.10 -7.77
C THR A 163 -2.08 -15.92 -6.51
N ILE A 164 -3.06 -15.56 -5.70
CA ILE A 164 -3.47 -16.34 -4.53
C ILE A 164 -4.85 -16.91 -4.80
N LEU A 165 -4.96 -18.25 -4.82
CA LEU A 165 -6.21 -18.95 -5.11
C LEU A 165 -7.26 -18.75 -4.00
N PRO A 166 -8.56 -18.95 -4.32
CA PRO A 166 -9.65 -18.68 -3.39
C PRO A 166 -9.51 -19.38 -2.04
N ASN A 167 -9.98 -18.70 -0.97
CA ASN A 167 -10.04 -19.20 0.40
C ASN A 167 -8.70 -19.57 1.05
N CYS A 168 -7.56 -19.22 0.42
CA CYS A 168 -6.26 -19.36 1.05
C CYS A 168 -6.08 -18.35 2.20
N THR A 169 -5.36 -18.78 3.24
CA THR A 169 -4.91 -17.90 4.32
C THR A 169 -3.39 -17.72 4.21
N ILE A 170 -2.94 -16.48 4.14
CA ILE A 170 -1.53 -16.09 4.15
C ILE A 170 -1.24 -15.46 5.50
N GLY A 171 -0.22 -15.96 6.16
CA GLY A 171 0.20 -15.48 7.50
C GLY A 171 0.72 -14.05 7.50
N LYS A 172 1.23 -13.62 8.66
CA LYS A 172 1.88 -12.31 8.86
C LYS A 172 3.33 -12.34 8.35
N ASN A 173 3.82 -11.19 7.88
CA ASN A 173 5.21 -11.01 7.45
C ASN A 173 5.65 -12.04 6.39
N VAL A 174 4.73 -12.52 5.59
CA VAL A 174 5.03 -13.44 4.49
C VAL A 174 5.51 -12.64 3.28
N ARG A 175 6.45 -13.23 2.55
CA ARG A 175 6.87 -12.70 1.24
C ARG A 175 6.47 -13.71 0.16
N ILE A 176 5.52 -13.35 -0.67
CA ILE A 176 5.17 -14.12 -1.88
C ILE A 176 6.00 -13.55 -3.02
N GLY A 177 6.77 -14.40 -3.69
CA GLY A 177 7.62 -13.99 -4.81
C GLY A 177 6.80 -13.54 -6.02
N ALA A 178 7.41 -12.69 -6.87
CA ALA A 178 6.77 -12.25 -8.11
C ALA A 178 6.42 -13.44 -9.01
N GLY A 179 5.23 -13.40 -9.63
CA GLY A 179 4.73 -14.45 -10.52
C GLY A 179 4.37 -15.77 -9.82
N ALA A 180 4.43 -15.85 -8.50
CA ALA A 180 4.08 -17.07 -7.78
C ALA A 180 2.58 -17.36 -7.82
N VAL A 181 2.22 -18.65 -7.84
CA VAL A 181 0.82 -19.09 -7.74
C VAL A 181 0.63 -19.86 -6.43
N VAL A 182 -0.02 -19.21 -5.47
CA VAL A 182 -0.31 -19.78 -4.15
C VAL A 182 -1.58 -20.61 -4.23
N THR A 183 -1.44 -21.93 -4.06
CA THR A 183 -2.53 -22.90 -4.17
C THR A 183 -2.99 -23.46 -2.81
N LYS A 184 -2.28 -23.12 -1.73
CA LYS A 184 -2.55 -23.56 -0.34
C LYS A 184 -2.18 -22.45 0.63
N SER A 185 -2.73 -22.48 1.82
CA SER A 185 -2.39 -21.52 2.89
C SER A 185 -0.90 -21.56 3.24
N ILE A 186 -0.37 -20.38 3.59
CA ILE A 186 1.05 -20.16 3.88
C ILE A 186 1.15 -19.63 5.34
N PRO A 187 2.00 -20.23 6.19
CA PRO A 187 2.18 -19.78 7.58
C PRO A 187 2.95 -18.45 7.67
N ASP A 188 3.04 -17.91 8.88
CA ASP A 188 3.74 -16.65 9.18
C ASP A 188 5.25 -16.71 8.87
N ASN A 189 5.86 -15.54 8.59
CA ASN A 189 7.30 -15.31 8.53
C ASN A 189 8.05 -16.23 7.56
N VAL A 190 7.53 -16.44 6.37
CA VAL A 190 8.16 -17.27 5.34
C VAL A 190 8.26 -16.56 3.99
N LEU A 191 9.19 -17.04 3.16
CA LEU A 191 9.28 -16.71 1.74
C LEU A 191 8.73 -17.90 0.93
N ALA A 192 7.73 -17.64 0.08
CA ALA A 192 7.15 -18.64 -0.82
C ALA A 192 7.23 -18.17 -2.27
N VAL A 193 7.73 -19.03 -3.17
CA VAL A 193 7.95 -18.70 -4.59
C VAL A 193 7.57 -19.86 -5.50
N GLY A 194 7.32 -19.57 -6.77
CA GLY A 194 7.13 -20.56 -7.83
C GLY A 194 5.68 -20.88 -8.18
N VAL A 195 5.49 -21.78 -9.12
CA VAL A 195 4.19 -22.25 -9.65
C VAL A 195 4.17 -23.77 -9.62
N PRO A 196 3.47 -24.40 -8.65
CA PRO A 196 2.83 -23.80 -7.48
C PRO A 196 3.86 -23.24 -6.47
N ALA A 197 3.45 -22.25 -5.68
CA ALA A 197 4.30 -21.64 -4.68
C ALA A 197 4.74 -22.65 -3.61
N LYS A 198 6.03 -22.64 -3.29
CA LYS A 198 6.65 -23.46 -2.24
C LYS A 198 7.43 -22.55 -1.27
N ILE A 199 7.38 -22.89 0.01
CA ILE A 199 8.19 -22.24 1.03
C ILE A 199 9.66 -22.61 0.79
N ILE A 200 10.53 -21.61 0.65
CA ILE A 200 11.97 -21.78 0.44
C ILE A 200 12.83 -21.20 1.56
N GLN A 201 12.25 -20.39 2.43
CA GLN A 201 12.94 -19.78 3.57
C GLN A 201 11.94 -19.53 4.70
N HIS A 202 12.38 -19.81 5.94
CA HIS A 202 11.75 -19.34 7.16
C HIS A 202 12.47 -18.07 7.64
N GLY A 203 11.71 -17.04 8.02
CA GLY A 203 12.21 -15.77 8.53
C GLY A 203 12.59 -15.87 10.01
#